data_6365be13d4fea1befa7ea2a541dbf75d
#
_entry.id   6365be13d4fea1befa7ea2a541dbf75d
#
_cell.length_a   1.000
_cell.length_b   1.000
_cell.length_c   1.000
_cell.angle_alpha   90.00
_cell.angle_beta   90.00
_cell.angle_gamma   90.00
#
_symmetry.space_group_name_H-M   'P 1'
#
loop_
_entity.id
_entity.type
_entity.pdbx_description
1 polymer ?
#
loop_
_entity_poly.entity_id
_entity_poly.type
_entity_poly.pdbx_seq_one_letter_code
_entity_poly.pdbx_strand_id
1 'polypeptide(L)'
;MISAIDIIIVVLAIGLIISSISRGFLVSVLSLVRLFIIVPASYFLAEYITPFIELPKANAVPEKLFGIIVCVVCFFVLLILSGILLIILKKLQKKKGMPLRHTNAFLGGVFGLVKTLILVVFASTVLGFAVQYISKDTTFYQVVDASFIVSLVNEYNPFLK
;
A
#
# COMPACT_ATOMS: atom_id res chain seq x y z
N MET A 1 -13.98 -7.68 17.78
CA MET A 1 -13.55 -6.45 18.51
C MET A 1 -12.76 -5.61 17.51
N ILE A 2 -12.83 -4.28 17.60
CA ILE A 2 -12.05 -3.39 16.70
C ILE A 2 -10.63 -3.35 17.24
N SER A 3 -9.65 -3.72 16.42
CA SER A 3 -8.23 -3.67 16.75
C SER A 3 -7.64 -2.26 16.53
N ALA A 4 -6.53 -1.94 17.18
CA ALA A 4 -5.78 -0.70 16.92
C ALA A 4 -5.38 -0.58 15.42
N ILE A 5 -5.10 -1.70 14.77
CA ILE A 5 -4.80 -1.76 13.34
C ILE A 5 -5.99 -1.33 12.50
N ASP A 6 -7.23 -1.77 12.85
CA ASP A 6 -8.44 -1.35 12.12
C ASP A 6 -8.61 0.16 12.17
N ILE A 7 -8.39 0.77 13.35
CA ILE A 7 -8.48 2.23 13.51
C ILE A 7 -7.44 2.93 12.63
N ILE A 8 -6.20 2.46 12.62
CA ILE A 8 -5.14 3.04 11.79
C ILE A 8 -5.50 2.92 10.30
N ILE A 9 -5.95 1.75 9.86
CA ILE A 9 -6.35 1.51 8.46
C ILE A 9 -7.49 2.46 8.07
N VAL A 10 -8.53 2.60 8.91
CA VAL A 10 -9.68 3.47 8.64
C VAL A 10 -9.26 4.94 8.58
N VAL A 11 -8.45 5.42 9.52
CA VAL A 11 -7.96 6.81 9.53
C VAL A 11 -7.12 7.11 8.28
N LEU A 12 -6.22 6.20 7.91
CA LEU A 12 -5.43 6.33 6.68
C LEU A 12 -6.32 6.29 5.44
N ALA A 13 -7.32 5.42 5.39
CA ALA A 13 -8.27 5.32 4.29
C ALA A 13 -9.04 6.63 4.09
N ILE A 14 -9.59 7.21 5.16
CA ILE A 14 -10.28 8.50 5.12
C ILE A 14 -9.36 9.62 4.64
N GLY A 15 -8.13 9.69 5.17
CA GLY A 15 -7.13 10.67 4.75
C GLY A 15 -6.77 10.58 3.27
N LEU A 16 -6.64 9.35 2.74
CA LEU A 16 -6.37 9.10 1.32
C LEU A 16 -7.54 9.53 0.43
N ILE A 17 -8.79 9.26 0.83
CA ILE A 17 -9.98 9.64 0.08
C ILE A 17 -10.11 11.17 0.03
N ILE A 18 -10.02 11.85 1.17
CA ILE A 18 -10.07 13.33 1.26
C ILE A 18 -8.96 13.95 0.40
N SER A 19 -7.74 13.42 0.49
CA SER A 19 -6.62 13.86 -0.33
C SER A 19 -6.87 13.68 -1.83
N SER A 20 -7.60 12.64 -2.24
CA SER A 20 -7.93 12.36 -3.64
C SER A 20 -9.02 13.30 -4.17
N ILE A 21 -10.02 13.63 -3.35
CA ILE A 21 -11.05 14.63 -3.67
C ILE A 21 -10.41 16.00 -3.94
N SER A 22 -9.50 16.41 -3.08
CA SER A 22 -8.83 17.72 -3.21
C SER A 22 -7.84 17.80 -4.38
N ARG A 23 -7.28 16.68 -4.81
CA ARG A 23 -6.33 16.62 -5.95
C ARG A 23 -7.00 16.57 -7.32
N GLY A 24 -8.27 16.15 -7.38
CA GLY A 24 -9.05 16.02 -8.60
C GLY A 24 -8.79 14.74 -9.39
N PHE A 25 -9.66 14.53 -10.40
CA PHE A 25 -9.77 13.29 -11.20
C PHE A 25 -8.46 12.84 -11.85
N LEU A 26 -7.85 13.70 -12.67
CA LEU A 26 -6.64 13.32 -13.42
C LEU A 26 -5.50 12.86 -12.53
N VAL A 27 -5.30 13.55 -11.43
CA VAL A 27 -4.25 13.18 -10.46
C VAL A 27 -4.58 11.89 -9.75
N SER A 28 -5.86 11.64 -9.48
CA SER A 28 -6.31 10.40 -8.84
C SER A 28 -6.15 9.21 -9.78
N VAL A 29 -6.51 9.36 -11.07
CA VAL A 29 -6.29 8.32 -12.09
C VAL A 29 -4.80 8.01 -12.26
N LEU A 30 -3.96 9.02 -12.45
CA LEU A 30 -2.50 8.82 -12.56
C LEU A 30 -1.93 8.15 -11.31
N SER A 31 -2.44 8.51 -10.14
CA SER A 31 -2.03 7.90 -8.88
C SER A 31 -2.46 6.43 -8.77
N LEU A 32 -3.60 6.07 -9.33
CA LEU A 32 -4.10 4.70 -9.36
C LEU A 32 -3.32 3.84 -10.36
N VAL A 33 -3.11 4.32 -11.58
CA VAL A 33 -2.27 3.64 -12.59
C VAL A 33 -0.86 3.42 -12.04
N ARG A 34 -0.29 4.43 -11.38
CA ARG A 34 1.00 4.31 -10.68
C ARG A 34 1.00 3.18 -9.67
N LEU A 35 -0.05 3.03 -8.87
CA LEU A 35 -0.15 1.99 -7.86
C LEU A 35 -0.19 0.59 -8.49
N PHE A 36 -0.97 0.43 -9.58
CA PHE A 36 -1.03 -0.82 -10.35
C PHE A 36 0.33 -1.24 -10.91
N ILE A 37 1.20 -0.27 -11.23
CA ILE A 37 2.55 -0.54 -11.71
C ILE A 37 3.49 -0.83 -10.54
N ILE A 38 3.40 -0.07 -9.45
CA ILE A 38 4.33 -0.17 -8.32
C ILE A 38 4.17 -1.49 -7.56
N VAL A 39 2.94 -1.97 -7.35
CA VAL A 39 2.70 -3.22 -6.62
C VAL A 39 3.43 -4.41 -7.25
N PRO A 40 3.21 -4.75 -8.53
CA PRO A 40 3.98 -5.83 -9.15
C PRO A 40 5.46 -5.48 -9.30
N ALA A 41 5.82 -4.24 -9.62
CA ALA A 41 7.21 -3.83 -9.74
C ALA A 41 8.01 -4.01 -8.43
N SER A 42 7.37 -3.73 -7.28
CA SER A 42 8.01 -3.93 -5.98
C SER A 42 8.29 -5.40 -5.69
N TYR A 43 7.40 -6.30 -6.12
CA TYR A 43 7.58 -7.73 -5.99
C TYR A 43 8.76 -8.22 -6.85
N PHE A 44 8.77 -7.91 -8.14
CA PHE A 44 9.85 -8.29 -9.05
C PHE A 44 11.20 -7.69 -8.62
N LEU A 45 11.20 -6.45 -8.17
CA LEU A 45 12.42 -5.79 -7.70
C LEU A 45 12.94 -6.44 -6.41
N ALA A 46 12.05 -6.81 -5.50
CA ALA A 46 12.43 -7.53 -4.28
C ALA A 46 13.03 -8.90 -4.60
N GLU A 47 12.41 -9.66 -5.50
CA GLU A 47 12.93 -10.96 -5.94
C GLU A 47 14.33 -10.84 -6.58
N TYR A 48 14.55 -9.76 -7.34
CA TYR A 48 15.85 -9.49 -7.95
C TYR A 48 16.91 -9.03 -6.96
N ILE A 49 16.55 -8.22 -5.97
CA ILE A 49 17.49 -7.61 -5.00
C ILE A 49 17.82 -8.57 -3.84
N THR A 50 16.85 -9.39 -3.41
CA THR A 50 17.03 -10.29 -2.26
C THR A 50 18.30 -11.15 -2.34
N PRO A 51 18.70 -11.73 -3.48
CA PRO A 51 19.92 -12.53 -3.57
C PRO A 51 21.22 -11.74 -3.38
N PHE A 52 21.20 -10.42 -3.61
CA PHE A 52 22.37 -9.55 -3.46
C PHE A 52 22.57 -9.02 -2.03
N ILE A 53 21.55 -9.18 -1.19
CA ILE A 53 21.64 -8.76 0.21
C ILE A 53 22.01 -9.99 1.04
N GLU A 54 23.26 -10.03 1.53
CA GLU A 54 23.67 -11.07 2.46
C GLU A 54 22.84 -10.99 3.72
N LEU A 55 22.10 -12.07 4.03
CA LEU A 55 21.39 -12.19 5.30
C LEU A 55 22.42 -12.12 6.44
N PRO A 56 22.22 -11.26 7.43
CA PRO A 56 23.03 -11.31 8.64
C PRO A 56 22.96 -12.73 9.21
N LYS A 57 24.10 -13.39 9.36
CA LYS A 57 24.23 -14.78 9.85
C LYS A 57 23.72 -15.00 11.29
N ALA A 58 23.19 -14.00 11.92
CA ALA A 58 22.54 -14.06 13.23
C ALA A 58 21.06 -14.49 13.07
N ASN A 59 20.83 -15.75 12.99
CA ASN A 59 19.74 -16.63 13.46
C ASN A 59 18.30 -16.11 13.65
N ALA A 60 17.91 -14.92 13.16
CA ALA A 60 16.69 -14.33 13.67
C ALA A 60 15.55 -14.20 12.65
N VAL A 61 15.81 -14.20 11.33
CA VAL A 61 14.75 -13.90 10.36
C VAL A 61 14.65 -15.02 9.32
N PRO A 62 13.50 -15.70 9.21
CA PRO A 62 13.25 -16.65 8.13
C PRO A 62 13.43 -15.98 6.76
N GLU A 63 14.03 -16.67 5.81
CA GLU A 63 14.32 -16.15 4.45
C GLU A 63 13.07 -15.55 3.78
N LYS A 64 11.92 -16.19 3.95
CA LYS A 64 10.64 -15.68 3.42
C LYS A 64 10.20 -14.36 4.06
N LEU A 65 10.40 -14.21 5.38
CA LEU A 65 10.07 -12.95 6.07
C LEU A 65 11.00 -11.82 5.59
N PHE A 66 12.27 -12.13 5.36
CA PHE A 66 13.22 -11.17 4.80
C PHE A 66 12.79 -10.69 3.40
N GLY A 67 12.36 -11.59 2.51
CA GLY A 67 11.81 -11.24 1.20
C GLY A 67 10.60 -10.29 1.29
N ILE A 68 9.71 -10.50 2.28
CA ILE A 68 8.57 -9.61 2.52
C ILE A 68 9.06 -8.21 2.94
N ILE A 69 10.03 -8.13 3.86
CA ILE A 69 10.60 -6.85 4.30
C ILE A 69 11.21 -6.10 3.12
N VAL A 70 12.01 -6.78 2.28
CA VAL A 70 12.60 -6.19 1.08
C VAL A 70 11.52 -5.70 0.12
N CYS A 71 10.44 -6.48 -0.09
CA CYS A 71 9.32 -6.08 -0.93
C CYS A 71 8.62 -4.80 -0.42
N VAL A 72 8.39 -4.71 0.89
CA VAL A 72 7.80 -3.51 1.52
C VAL A 72 8.71 -2.30 1.36
N VAL A 73 10.01 -2.46 1.59
CA VAL A 73 10.98 -1.37 1.39
C VAL A 73 11.00 -0.91 -0.07
N CYS A 74 11.07 -1.84 -1.03
CA CYS A 74 11.01 -1.52 -2.45
C CYS A 74 9.71 -0.79 -2.83
N PHE A 75 8.58 -1.22 -2.28
CA PHE A 75 7.29 -0.57 -2.49
C PHE A 75 7.32 0.90 -2.03
N PHE A 76 7.81 1.19 -0.82
CA PHE A 76 7.90 2.56 -0.33
C PHE A 76 8.89 3.41 -1.14
N VAL A 77 10.04 2.87 -1.51
CA VAL A 77 11.02 3.55 -2.36
C VAL A 77 10.40 3.93 -3.71
N LEU A 78 9.72 3.00 -4.38
CA LEU A 78 9.05 3.25 -5.65
C LEU A 78 7.88 4.25 -5.49
N LEU A 79 7.16 4.23 -4.37
CA LEU A 79 6.13 5.22 -4.05
C LEU A 79 6.71 6.63 -3.94
N ILE A 80 7.83 6.80 -3.27
CA ILE A 80 8.50 8.10 -3.10
C ILE A 80 9.00 8.61 -4.46
N LEU A 81 9.77 7.79 -5.20
CA LEU A 81 10.33 8.16 -6.50
C LEU A 81 9.24 8.57 -7.50
N SER A 82 8.18 7.77 -7.59
CA SER A 82 7.05 8.07 -8.47
C SER A 82 6.22 9.27 -7.98
N GLY A 83 6.23 9.56 -6.68
CA GLY A 83 5.64 10.78 -6.11
C GLY A 83 6.35 12.04 -6.58
N ILE A 84 7.67 12.02 -6.57
CA ILE A 84 8.51 13.13 -7.08
C ILE A 84 8.23 13.35 -8.57
N LEU A 85 8.16 12.28 -9.37
CA LEU A 85 7.85 12.37 -10.80
C LEU A 85 6.48 13.04 -11.04
N LEU A 86 5.45 12.68 -10.25
CA LEU A 86 4.13 13.32 -10.35
C LEU A 86 4.15 14.81 -9.99
N ILE A 87 4.97 15.22 -9.04
CA ILE A 87 5.13 16.65 -8.68
C ILE A 87 5.73 17.43 -9.87
N ILE A 88 6.74 16.86 -10.53
CA ILE A 88 7.37 17.46 -11.71
C ILE A 88 6.35 17.59 -12.85
N LEU A 89 5.60 16.52 -13.14
CA LEU A 89 4.56 16.52 -14.16
C LEU A 89 3.46 17.56 -13.89
N LYS A 90 3.04 17.71 -12.64
CA LYS A 90 2.07 18.75 -12.24
C LYS A 90 2.57 20.17 -12.48
N LYS A 91 3.84 20.45 -12.23
CA LYS A 91 4.43 21.76 -12.50
C LYS A 91 4.38 22.08 -14.00
N LEU A 92 4.58 21.09 -14.86
CA LEU A 92 4.52 21.25 -16.31
C LEU A 92 3.10 21.47 -16.82
N GLN A 93 2.09 20.88 -16.17
CA GLN A 93 0.67 20.97 -16.58
C GLN A 93 -0.06 22.22 -16.08
N LYS A 94 0.47 22.97 -15.10
CA LYS A 94 -0.18 24.17 -14.54
C LYS A 94 -0.46 25.29 -15.57
N LYS A 95 0.03 25.18 -16.79
CA LYS A 95 -0.16 26.16 -17.87
C LYS A 95 -1.48 25.99 -18.67
N LYS A 96 -2.28 24.95 -18.47
CA LYS A 96 -3.56 24.74 -19.15
C LYS A 96 -4.70 24.70 -18.12
N GLY A 97 -5.48 25.80 -18.05
CA GLY A 97 -6.67 25.90 -17.19
C GLY A 97 -7.68 24.79 -17.53
N MET A 98 -8.08 24.00 -16.54
CA MET A 98 -9.16 23.02 -16.68
C MET A 98 -10.48 23.59 -16.16
N PRO A 99 -11.55 23.58 -16.96
CA PRO A 99 -12.90 23.84 -16.50
C PRO A 99 -13.47 22.58 -15.81
N LEU A 100 -14.43 22.75 -14.90
CA LEU A 100 -15.21 21.72 -14.18
C LEU A 100 -14.64 21.26 -12.82
N ARG A 101 -14.63 22.17 -11.86
CA ARG A 101 -14.09 21.93 -10.51
C ARG A 101 -14.88 20.86 -9.74
N HIS A 102 -16.21 20.82 -9.83
CA HIS A 102 -17.06 19.91 -9.06
C HIS A 102 -17.03 18.46 -9.58
N THR A 103 -17.18 18.26 -10.88
CA THR A 103 -17.11 16.92 -11.50
C THR A 103 -15.74 16.30 -11.31
N ASN A 104 -14.69 17.13 -11.38
CA ASN A 104 -13.32 16.69 -11.17
C ASN A 104 -13.05 16.24 -9.73
N ALA A 105 -13.69 16.88 -8.73
CA ALA A 105 -13.59 16.51 -7.33
C ALA A 105 -14.35 15.20 -7.03
N PHE A 106 -15.56 15.04 -7.56
CA PHE A 106 -16.38 13.83 -7.38
C PHE A 106 -15.67 12.58 -7.97
N LEU A 107 -15.25 12.67 -9.23
CA LEU A 107 -14.48 11.59 -9.87
C LEU A 107 -13.16 11.33 -9.13
N GLY A 108 -12.49 12.37 -8.65
CA GLY A 108 -11.32 12.24 -7.79
C GLY A 108 -11.58 11.42 -6.53
N GLY A 109 -12.76 11.59 -5.91
CA GLY A 109 -13.22 10.81 -4.76
C GLY A 109 -13.43 9.34 -5.09
N VAL A 110 -14.12 9.02 -6.19
CA VAL A 110 -14.38 7.64 -6.64
C VAL A 110 -13.06 6.90 -6.90
N PHE A 111 -12.15 7.51 -7.65
CA PHE A 111 -10.83 6.90 -7.91
C PHE A 111 -9.96 6.84 -6.65
N GLY A 112 -10.12 7.79 -5.73
CA GLY A 112 -9.50 7.76 -4.41
C GLY A 112 -9.96 6.56 -3.59
N LEU A 113 -11.25 6.24 -3.63
CA LEU A 113 -11.83 5.08 -2.94
C LEU A 113 -11.26 3.77 -3.50
N VAL A 114 -11.25 3.60 -4.83
CA VAL A 114 -10.66 2.41 -5.48
C VAL A 114 -9.18 2.25 -5.10
N LYS A 115 -8.40 3.33 -5.15
CA LYS A 115 -7.00 3.33 -4.73
C LYS A 115 -6.82 2.91 -3.27
N THR A 116 -7.65 3.45 -2.39
CA THR A 116 -7.61 3.14 -0.96
C THR A 116 -7.90 1.65 -0.73
N LEU A 117 -8.90 1.10 -1.42
CA LEU A 117 -9.25 -0.31 -1.33
C LEU A 117 -8.08 -1.22 -1.75
N ILE A 118 -7.40 -0.89 -2.86
CA ILE A 118 -6.21 -1.62 -3.30
C ILE A 118 -5.10 -1.56 -2.25
N LEU A 119 -4.85 -0.39 -1.66
CA LEU A 119 -3.83 -0.24 -0.62
C LEU A 119 -4.18 -1.01 0.66
N VAL A 120 -5.46 -1.01 1.06
CA VAL A 120 -5.92 -1.79 2.22
C VAL A 120 -5.72 -3.29 1.98
N VAL A 121 -6.13 -3.79 0.82
CA VAL A 121 -5.93 -5.20 0.45
C VAL A 121 -4.45 -5.56 0.44
N PHE A 122 -3.61 -4.72 -0.17
CA PHE A 122 -2.16 -4.94 -0.19
C PHE A 122 -1.56 -4.96 1.22
N ALA A 123 -1.86 -3.97 2.05
CA ALA A 123 -1.36 -3.89 3.43
C ALA A 123 -1.82 -5.08 4.27
N SER A 124 -3.11 -5.47 4.16
CA SER A 124 -3.66 -6.61 4.90
C SER A 124 -3.03 -7.94 4.45
N THR A 125 -2.75 -8.09 3.15
CA THR A 125 -2.04 -9.27 2.62
C THR A 125 -0.62 -9.34 3.17
N VAL A 126 0.11 -8.23 3.16
CA VAL A 126 1.47 -8.16 3.74
C VAL A 126 1.46 -8.50 5.23
N LEU A 127 0.51 -7.95 5.99
CA LEU A 127 0.36 -8.25 7.41
C LEU A 127 0.01 -9.73 7.64
N GLY A 128 -0.90 -10.30 6.85
CA GLY A 128 -1.27 -11.71 6.92
C GLY A 128 -0.09 -12.65 6.65
N PHE A 129 0.75 -12.32 5.66
CA PHE A 129 2.00 -13.06 5.42
C PHE A 129 2.99 -12.90 6.58
N ALA A 130 3.19 -11.67 7.08
CA ALA A 130 4.13 -11.42 8.16
C ALA A 130 3.77 -12.21 9.44
N VAL A 131 2.49 -12.28 9.76
CA VAL A 131 1.98 -12.99 10.95
C VAL A 131 2.26 -14.50 10.90
N GLN A 132 2.30 -15.12 9.72
CA GLN A 132 2.61 -16.54 9.59
C GLN A 132 4.03 -16.90 10.06
N TYR A 133 4.94 -15.92 10.13
CA TYR A 133 6.34 -16.11 10.52
C TYR A 133 6.69 -15.57 11.92
N ILE A 134 5.71 -15.00 12.62
CA ILE A 134 5.90 -14.38 13.93
C ILE A 134 5.29 -15.32 15.00
N SER A 135 5.96 -15.44 16.15
CA SER A 135 5.46 -16.23 17.27
C SER A 135 4.12 -15.72 17.77
N LYS A 136 3.19 -16.63 18.05
CA LYS A 136 1.81 -16.35 18.51
C LYS A 136 1.76 -15.55 19.81
N ASP A 137 2.80 -15.64 20.63
CA ASP A 137 2.90 -14.95 21.91
C ASP A 137 3.28 -13.46 21.78
N THR A 138 3.60 -13.01 20.57
CA THR A 138 3.99 -11.61 20.33
C THR A 138 2.75 -10.71 20.32
N THR A 139 2.82 -9.57 21.02
CA THR A 139 1.75 -8.55 21.03
C THR A 139 1.34 -8.13 19.60
N PHE A 140 2.32 -8.07 18.68
CA PHE A 140 2.04 -7.76 17.27
C PHE A 140 1.14 -8.81 16.62
N TYR A 141 1.41 -10.12 16.83
CA TYR A 141 0.55 -11.20 16.33
C TYR A 141 -0.88 -11.02 16.84
N GLN A 142 -1.05 -10.84 18.15
CA GLN A 142 -2.38 -10.71 18.78
C GLN A 142 -3.17 -9.52 18.22
N VAL A 143 -2.51 -8.39 17.99
CA VAL A 143 -3.13 -7.17 17.46
C VAL A 143 -3.53 -7.33 15.98
N VAL A 144 -2.72 -8.01 15.16
CA VAL A 144 -3.04 -8.29 13.75
C VAL A 144 -4.14 -9.33 13.63
N ASP A 145 -4.06 -10.42 14.39
CA ASP A 145 -5.05 -11.50 14.39
C ASP A 145 -6.43 -11.02 14.89
N ALA A 146 -6.46 -10.08 15.83
CA ALA A 146 -7.68 -9.44 16.32
C ALA A 146 -8.27 -8.41 15.34
N SER A 147 -7.56 -8.08 14.23
CA SER A 147 -8.03 -7.09 13.26
C SER A 147 -9.11 -7.68 12.36
N PHE A 148 -10.30 -7.06 12.39
CA PHE A 148 -11.42 -7.45 11.54
C PHE A 148 -11.11 -7.27 10.05
N ILE A 149 -10.45 -6.17 9.68
CA ILE A 149 -10.12 -5.85 8.28
C ILE A 149 -9.09 -6.87 7.73
N VAL A 150 -8.05 -7.16 8.50
CA VAL A 150 -7.03 -8.13 8.09
C VAL A 150 -7.61 -9.53 7.98
N SER A 151 -8.42 -9.96 8.96
CA SER A 151 -9.12 -11.24 8.94
C SER A 151 -10.02 -11.39 7.72
N LEU A 152 -10.85 -10.35 7.44
CA LEU A 152 -11.74 -10.35 6.28
C LEU A 152 -10.98 -10.47 4.96
N VAL A 153 -9.91 -9.70 4.79
CA VAL A 153 -9.09 -9.76 3.55
C VAL A 153 -8.42 -11.11 3.41
N ASN A 154 -7.90 -11.68 4.49
CA ASN A 154 -7.18 -12.95 4.46
C ASN A 154 -8.13 -14.14 4.18
N GLU A 155 -9.38 -14.09 4.65
CA GLU A 155 -10.40 -15.10 4.37
C GLU A 155 -10.69 -15.23 2.86
N TYR A 156 -10.75 -14.11 2.14
CA TYR A 156 -11.02 -14.06 0.70
C TYR A 156 -9.75 -14.06 -0.17
N ASN A 157 -8.56 -14.08 0.44
CA ASN A 157 -7.29 -13.98 -0.28
C ASN A 157 -6.80 -15.37 -0.74
N PRO A 158 -6.77 -15.65 -2.06
CA PRO A 158 -6.33 -16.95 -2.58
C PRO A 158 -4.83 -17.21 -2.38
N PHE A 159 -4.02 -16.17 -2.09
CA PHE A 159 -2.56 -16.28 -1.92
C PHE A 159 -2.15 -16.72 -0.50
N LEU A 160 -3.09 -16.76 0.45
CA LEU A 160 -2.84 -17.13 1.84
C LEU A 160 -3.40 -18.53 2.19
N LYS A 161 -4.07 -19.16 1.24
CA LYS A 161 -4.52 -20.55 1.31
C LYS A 161 -3.46 -21.44 0.67
#